data_7ff5afd2b074e250423fca2a852457f1
#
_entry.id   7ff5afd2b074e250423fca2a852457f1
#
_cell.length_a   1.000
_cell.length_b   1.000
_cell.length_c   1.000
_cell.angle_alpha   90.00
_cell.angle_beta   90.00
_cell.angle_gamma   90.00
#
_symmetry.space_group_name_H-M   'P 1'
#
loop_
_entity.id
_entity.type
_entity.pdbx_description
1 polymer ?
#
loop_
_entity_poly.entity_id
_entity_poly.type
_entity_poly.pdbx_seq_one_letter_code
_entity_poly.pdbx_strand_id
1 'polypeptide(L)'
;MLTRSTELAAGGHDQFFFGKATSDPGPLFYPVVLLFRTSPVVWVGLAALAWYAIRGQSSGTKGGRVWPIVFIVLFMVFISFSAKKIDRYLLPVFPMLDILAAMGLVELLDRLRVWDQRRSQEGSPLWISALVTGLVLIVVCQISLILWHAPYYLTYYNPLVSGPWTAPHVLLVGWGEGLDRAGRYLDRKGNADSLAVASFYRREFSPYFQGEIHKVADSTPDDFDLIAWHATDYVVNYVSQMQRDQPTEATVRYFRSLEPEHVVRLGGIDYAWIYRTPEYIPDELIPAEHITRQAFGPSILLLGYDTMQMSGQDGRQDADSTGDAHEHAFGQPFVRLVLYWQCLSPLDNDYHVVLELVDENGTVWGEERNHPYYNQYRTSLWPRGLVLRDSHEIPISADTPPGEYHIALRLVDAETGDELTPPEGEVLFGPVYIGER
;
A
#
# COMPACT_ATOMS: atom_id res chain seq x y z
N MET A 1 9.74 -24.76 11.70
CA MET A 1 9.26 -23.49 12.31
C MET A 1 10.34 -22.42 12.43
N LEU A 2 11.53 -22.72 12.91
CA LEU A 2 12.64 -21.73 13.07
C LEU A 2 13.15 -21.17 11.72
N THR A 3 13.25 -21.98 10.66
CA THR A 3 13.68 -21.53 9.32
C THR A 3 12.71 -20.53 8.70
N ARG A 4 11.40 -20.73 8.81
CA ARG A 4 10.37 -19.84 8.27
C ARG A 4 10.32 -18.49 9.04
N SER A 5 10.65 -18.49 10.33
CA SER A 5 10.75 -17.25 11.12
C SER A 5 12.02 -16.47 10.81
N THR A 6 13.12 -17.13 10.43
CA THR A 6 14.35 -16.47 9.99
C THR A 6 14.22 -15.89 8.57
N GLU A 7 13.52 -16.55 7.67
CA GLU A 7 13.20 -16.03 6.32
C GLU A 7 12.27 -14.81 6.40
N LEU A 8 11.22 -14.86 7.25
CA LEU A 8 10.34 -13.72 7.52
C LEU A 8 11.05 -12.55 8.22
N ALA A 9 12.14 -12.81 8.93
CA ALA A 9 12.95 -11.78 9.57
C ALA A 9 14.03 -11.20 8.62
N ALA A 10 14.46 -11.97 7.62
CA ALA A 10 15.43 -11.57 6.62
C ALA A 10 14.78 -10.80 5.45
N GLY A 11 13.51 -11.06 5.17
CA GLY A 11 12.71 -10.24 4.25
C GLY A 11 12.50 -8.86 4.86
N GLY A 12 12.96 -7.80 4.22
CA GLY A 12 12.69 -6.42 4.61
C GLY A 12 11.18 -6.19 4.79
N HIS A 13 10.82 -5.13 5.49
CA HIS A 13 9.41 -4.70 5.59
C HIS A 13 9.29 -3.39 4.85
N ASP A 14 8.32 -3.32 3.92
CA ASP A 14 8.07 -2.10 3.17
C ASP A 14 7.86 -0.92 4.11
N GLN A 15 8.80 -0.01 4.10
CA GLN A 15 8.85 1.20 4.91
C GLN A 15 8.78 2.43 4.01
N PHE A 16 8.55 3.57 4.64
CA PHE A 16 8.69 4.87 4.02
C PHE A 16 9.64 5.71 4.86
N PHE A 17 10.69 6.25 4.23
CA PHE A 17 11.68 7.03 4.93
C PHE A 17 12.25 8.13 4.03
N PHE A 18 12.22 9.40 4.51
CA PHE A 18 12.65 10.59 3.75
C PHE A 18 12.08 10.67 2.32
N GLY A 19 10.77 10.48 2.20
CA GLY A 19 10.06 10.64 0.93
C GLY A 19 10.15 9.47 -0.03
N LYS A 20 10.68 8.31 0.41
CA LYS A 20 10.86 7.12 -0.43
C LYS A 20 10.32 5.86 0.23
N ALA A 21 9.61 5.05 -0.54
CA ALA A 21 9.33 3.67 -0.20
C ALA A 21 10.64 2.89 -0.21
N THR A 22 10.91 2.07 0.81
CA THR A 22 12.17 1.33 0.96
C THR A 22 12.01 0.09 1.82
N SER A 23 12.74 -0.96 1.51
CA SER A 23 12.81 -2.18 2.33
C SER A 23 13.77 -2.05 3.51
N ASP A 24 14.79 -1.16 3.44
CA ASP A 24 15.71 -0.82 4.53
C ASP A 24 15.95 0.70 4.63
N PRO A 25 15.38 1.37 5.63
CA PRO A 25 15.56 2.81 5.84
C PRO A 25 16.95 3.20 6.41
N GLY A 26 17.84 2.24 6.63
CA GLY A 26 19.20 2.49 7.09
C GLY A 26 19.33 2.80 8.60
N PRO A 27 20.55 3.14 9.07
CA PRO A 27 20.85 3.28 10.51
C PRO A 27 20.25 4.55 11.13
N LEU A 28 19.90 5.56 10.34
CA LEU A 28 19.31 6.81 10.85
C LEU A 28 17.83 6.69 11.21
N PHE A 29 17.20 5.57 10.88
CA PHE A 29 15.77 5.37 11.12
C PHE A 29 15.38 5.61 12.59
N TYR A 30 15.99 4.88 13.51
CA TYR A 30 15.65 4.99 14.93
C TYR A 30 15.98 6.34 15.58
N PRO A 31 17.12 6.99 15.31
CA PRO A 31 17.35 8.36 15.73
C PRO A 31 16.26 9.35 15.27
N VAL A 32 15.83 9.23 14.02
CA VAL A 32 14.77 10.10 13.47
C VAL A 32 13.42 9.77 14.09
N VAL A 33 13.03 8.49 14.21
CA VAL A 33 11.81 8.10 14.91
C VAL A 33 11.79 8.65 16.34
N LEU A 34 12.90 8.54 17.06
CA LEU A 34 13.03 9.07 18.40
C LEU A 34 12.75 10.57 18.47
N LEU A 35 13.29 11.33 17.53
CA LEU A 35 13.07 12.77 17.44
C LEU A 35 11.59 13.13 17.25
N PHE A 36 10.88 12.37 16.41
CA PHE A 36 9.46 12.59 16.13
C PHE A 36 8.52 12.07 17.22
N ARG A 37 8.89 11.01 17.95
CA ARG A 37 8.00 10.35 18.94
C ARG A 37 8.21 10.82 20.37
N THR A 38 9.29 11.54 20.66
CA THR A 38 9.60 12.04 22.01
C THR A 38 8.95 13.39 22.28
N SER A 39 8.37 13.59 23.48
CA SER A 39 7.70 14.83 23.84
C SER A 39 8.68 16.01 24.03
N PRO A 40 8.22 17.26 23.82
CA PRO A 40 9.04 18.46 24.05
C PRO A 40 9.66 18.53 25.46
N VAL A 41 8.90 18.11 26.46
CA VAL A 41 9.34 18.14 27.87
C VAL A 41 10.56 17.24 28.08
N VAL A 42 10.57 16.07 27.48
CA VAL A 42 11.73 15.14 27.52
C VAL A 42 12.94 15.75 26.88
N TRP A 43 12.80 16.41 25.73
CA TRP A 43 13.91 17.10 25.07
C TRP A 43 14.48 18.25 25.91
N VAL A 44 13.63 19.02 26.59
CA VAL A 44 14.07 20.07 27.52
C VAL A 44 14.87 19.48 28.68
N GLY A 45 14.40 18.37 29.27
CA GLY A 45 15.10 17.65 30.32
C GLY A 45 16.47 17.13 29.89
N LEU A 46 16.51 16.47 28.71
CA LEU A 46 17.77 15.96 28.16
C LEU A 46 18.78 17.08 27.84
N ALA A 47 18.29 18.19 27.29
CA ALA A 47 19.12 19.36 27.00
C ALA A 47 19.70 19.97 28.30
N ALA A 48 18.89 20.07 29.34
CA ALA A 48 19.34 20.55 30.66
C ALA A 48 20.40 19.60 31.24
N LEU A 49 20.15 18.28 31.20
CA LEU A 49 21.11 17.28 31.67
C LEU A 49 22.46 17.40 30.95
N ALA A 50 22.42 17.50 29.62
CA ALA A 50 23.62 17.64 28.79
C ALA A 50 24.38 18.94 29.11
N TRP A 51 23.67 20.05 29.20
CA TRP A 51 24.24 21.35 29.53
C TRP A 51 24.99 21.36 30.84
N TYR A 52 24.39 20.84 31.92
CA TYR A 52 25.02 20.80 33.23
C TYR A 52 26.16 19.76 33.31
N ALA A 53 26.03 18.66 32.58
CA ALA A 53 27.11 17.67 32.48
C ALA A 53 28.37 18.24 31.81
N ILE A 54 28.21 18.96 30.69
CA ILE A 54 29.34 19.59 29.96
C ILE A 54 30.01 20.65 30.81
N ARG A 55 29.25 21.40 31.61
CA ARG A 55 29.83 22.42 32.52
C ARG A 55 30.44 21.85 33.80
N GLY A 56 30.43 20.54 33.99
CA GLY A 56 30.95 19.91 35.22
C GLY A 56 30.15 20.27 36.49
N GLN A 57 28.93 20.76 36.31
CA GLN A 57 28.09 21.31 37.38
C GLN A 57 26.98 20.34 37.81
N SER A 58 26.97 19.13 37.28
CA SER A 58 25.97 18.15 37.56
C SER A 58 26.07 17.56 38.98
N SER A 59 24.96 17.61 39.75
CA SER A 59 24.88 17.24 41.17
C SER A 59 24.64 15.76 41.46
N GLY A 60 24.21 14.97 40.47
CA GLY A 60 23.92 13.56 40.65
C GLY A 60 25.11 12.63 40.55
N THR A 61 24.95 11.40 41.11
CA THR A 61 25.97 10.36 41.00
C THR A 61 26.23 10.00 39.54
N LYS A 62 27.51 10.01 39.12
CA LYS A 62 27.91 9.68 37.74
C LYS A 62 27.38 8.29 37.32
N GLY A 63 27.33 7.32 38.24
CA GLY A 63 26.84 5.98 37.99
C GLY A 63 25.32 5.93 37.60
N GLY A 64 24.47 6.77 38.19
CA GLY A 64 23.02 6.77 37.91
C GLY A 64 22.66 7.17 36.49
N ARG A 65 23.53 7.88 35.76
CA ARG A 65 23.32 8.33 34.38
C ARG A 65 23.92 7.40 33.36
N VAL A 66 25.04 6.75 33.71
CA VAL A 66 25.80 5.92 32.77
C VAL A 66 24.97 4.73 32.28
N TRP A 67 24.29 4.04 33.19
CA TRP A 67 23.54 2.83 32.84
C TRP A 67 22.38 3.07 31.86
N PRO A 68 21.49 4.07 32.04
CA PRO A 68 20.46 4.40 31.03
C PRO A 68 21.07 4.79 29.69
N ILE A 69 22.14 5.60 29.66
CA ILE A 69 22.82 5.99 28.42
C ILE A 69 23.39 4.76 27.69
N VAL A 70 24.11 3.89 28.42
CA VAL A 70 24.70 2.68 27.86
C VAL A 70 23.60 1.77 27.29
N PHE A 71 22.51 1.59 28.04
CA PHE A 71 21.35 0.81 27.56
C PHE A 71 20.80 1.39 26.27
N ILE A 72 20.50 2.70 26.22
CA ILE A 72 19.94 3.36 25.03
C ILE A 72 20.85 3.15 23.83
N VAL A 73 22.16 3.43 23.98
CA VAL A 73 23.12 3.32 22.88
C VAL A 73 23.22 1.87 22.39
N LEU A 74 23.46 0.91 23.28
CA LEU A 74 23.61 -0.49 22.91
C LEU A 74 22.33 -1.04 22.28
N PHE A 75 21.18 -0.71 22.84
CA PHE A 75 19.90 -1.17 22.31
C PHE A 75 19.62 -0.57 20.94
N MET A 76 19.82 0.73 20.75
CA MET A 76 19.64 1.39 19.44
C MET A 76 20.59 0.83 18.39
N VAL A 77 21.88 0.61 18.75
CA VAL A 77 22.84 -0.04 17.86
C VAL A 77 22.34 -1.45 17.48
N PHE A 78 21.95 -2.24 18.48
CA PHE A 78 21.47 -3.60 18.27
C PHE A 78 20.27 -3.66 17.29
N ILE A 79 19.21 -2.85 17.52
CA ILE A 79 18.03 -2.86 16.64
C ILE A 79 18.33 -2.29 15.25
N SER A 80 19.36 -1.43 15.10
CA SER A 80 19.75 -0.83 13.81
C SER A 80 20.38 -1.83 12.84
N PHE A 81 20.90 -2.94 13.32
CA PHE A 81 21.42 -4.04 12.47
C PHE A 81 20.31 -4.92 11.88
N SER A 82 19.07 -4.84 12.39
CA SER A 82 17.96 -5.60 11.82
C SER A 82 17.56 -5.04 10.47
N ALA A 83 17.35 -5.91 9.47
CA ALA A 83 16.75 -5.51 8.18
C ALA A 83 15.32 -4.97 8.37
N LYS A 84 14.56 -5.59 9.29
CA LYS A 84 13.21 -5.17 9.62
C LYS A 84 13.21 -4.07 10.67
N LYS A 85 12.99 -2.83 10.26
CA LYS A 85 12.92 -1.66 11.14
C LYS A 85 11.48 -1.18 11.30
N ILE A 86 10.99 -1.11 12.55
CA ILE A 86 9.65 -0.65 12.90
C ILE A 86 9.75 0.28 14.11
N ASP A 87 9.00 1.39 14.12
CA ASP A 87 9.05 2.42 15.16
C ASP A 87 8.77 1.88 16.58
N ARG A 88 7.84 0.93 16.73
CA ARG A 88 7.52 0.28 18.02
C ARG A 88 8.68 -0.47 18.69
N TYR A 89 9.72 -0.80 17.93
CA TYR A 89 10.92 -1.45 18.54
C TYR A 89 11.70 -0.50 19.44
N LEU A 90 11.44 0.81 19.37
CA LEU A 90 11.98 1.81 20.28
C LEU A 90 11.31 1.85 21.66
N LEU A 91 10.20 1.17 21.89
CA LEU A 91 9.47 1.24 23.16
C LEU A 91 10.35 1.05 24.41
N PRO A 92 11.33 0.12 24.47
CA PRO A 92 12.19 -0.05 25.64
C PRO A 92 13.13 1.14 25.90
N VAL A 93 13.35 2.02 24.91
CA VAL A 93 14.23 3.18 25.04
C VAL A 93 13.57 4.33 25.80
N PHE A 94 12.24 4.52 25.62
CA PHE A 94 11.51 5.65 26.20
C PHE A 94 11.61 5.75 27.72
N PRO A 95 11.41 4.69 28.52
CA PRO A 95 11.56 4.78 29.99
C PRO A 95 12.96 5.26 30.43
N MET A 96 14.01 4.85 29.71
CA MET A 96 15.38 5.27 30.02
C MET A 96 15.61 6.75 29.66
N LEU A 97 15.01 7.21 28.55
CA LEU A 97 15.04 8.63 28.19
C LEU A 97 14.27 9.49 29.19
N ASP A 98 13.12 9.01 29.67
CA ASP A 98 12.30 9.73 30.64
C ASP A 98 13.02 9.87 31.98
N ILE A 99 13.75 8.84 32.42
CA ILE A 99 14.60 8.89 33.63
C ILE A 99 15.70 9.95 33.46
N LEU A 100 16.41 9.94 32.32
CA LEU A 100 17.46 10.93 32.06
C LEU A 100 16.89 12.36 31.96
N ALA A 101 15.76 12.53 31.30
CA ALA A 101 15.08 13.81 31.21
C ALA A 101 14.62 14.32 32.57
N ALA A 102 14.04 13.45 33.42
CA ALA A 102 13.67 13.79 34.78
C ALA A 102 14.86 14.24 35.62
N MET A 103 16.01 13.55 35.50
CA MET A 103 17.24 13.98 36.18
C MET A 103 17.69 15.38 35.72
N GLY A 104 17.59 15.69 34.43
CA GLY A 104 17.91 17.01 33.89
C GLY A 104 16.93 18.08 34.36
N LEU A 105 15.64 17.80 34.41
CA LEU A 105 14.62 18.73 34.92
C LEU A 105 14.82 19.03 36.39
N VAL A 106 15.09 18.02 37.22
CA VAL A 106 15.39 18.21 38.65
C VAL A 106 16.62 19.09 38.81
N GLU A 107 17.68 18.86 38.04
CA GLU A 107 18.89 19.67 38.08
C GLU A 107 18.64 21.13 37.67
N LEU A 108 17.82 21.35 36.67
CA LEU A 108 17.36 22.69 36.25
C LEU A 108 16.60 23.41 37.36
N LEU A 109 15.64 22.71 37.99
CA LEU A 109 14.83 23.24 39.10
C LEU A 109 15.70 23.59 40.33
N ASP A 110 16.67 22.73 40.71
CA ASP A 110 17.60 23.01 41.81
C ASP A 110 18.44 24.27 41.54
N ARG A 111 18.86 24.48 40.31
CA ARG A 111 19.59 25.72 39.90
C ARG A 111 18.75 26.96 39.97
N LEU A 112 17.52 26.85 39.50
CA LEU A 112 16.55 27.96 39.62
C LEU A 112 16.31 28.33 41.10
N ARG A 113 16.20 27.31 41.97
CA ARG A 113 16.07 27.50 43.40
C ARG A 113 17.28 28.25 44.00
N VAL A 114 18.51 27.81 43.71
CA VAL A 114 19.73 28.45 44.23
C VAL A 114 19.88 29.87 43.71
N TRP A 115 19.48 30.11 42.44
CA TRP A 115 19.52 31.45 41.85
C TRP A 115 18.52 32.42 42.54
N ASP A 116 17.29 31.97 42.81
CA ASP A 116 16.26 32.73 43.50
C ASP A 116 16.67 33.08 44.93
N GLN A 117 17.21 32.08 45.69
CA GLN A 117 17.71 32.29 47.05
C GLN A 117 18.85 33.34 47.15
N ARG A 118 19.68 33.44 46.12
CA ARG A 118 20.73 34.48 46.06
C ARG A 118 20.20 35.85 45.76
N ARG A 119 19.05 35.96 45.09
CA ARG A 119 18.45 37.23 44.68
C ARG A 119 17.46 37.78 45.68
N SER A 120 16.81 36.94 46.43
CA SER A 120 15.80 37.33 47.44
C SER A 120 16.45 37.64 48.75
N GLN A 121 16.75 38.93 49.04
CA GLN A 121 17.14 39.36 50.38
C GLN A 121 15.94 39.55 51.34
N GLU A 122 14.72 39.49 50.85
CA GLU A 122 13.50 39.66 51.64
C GLU A 122 12.39 38.63 51.29
N GLY A 123 12.22 37.63 52.06
CA GLY A 123 11.02 37.23 52.80
C GLY A 123 9.95 36.45 52.13
N SER A 124 9.86 36.14 50.87
CA SER A 124 8.94 35.07 50.43
C SER A 124 9.60 34.14 49.38
N PRO A 125 9.54 32.82 49.53
CA PRO A 125 10.24 31.94 48.64
C PRO A 125 9.54 31.84 47.29
N LEU A 126 9.83 32.79 46.37
CA LEU A 126 9.33 32.80 45.01
C LEU A 126 9.67 31.50 44.26
N TRP A 127 10.75 30.80 44.68
CA TRP A 127 11.17 29.53 44.07
C TRP A 127 10.16 28.40 44.29
N ILE A 128 9.45 28.32 45.44
CA ILE A 128 8.40 27.33 45.66
C ILE A 128 7.25 27.55 44.69
N SER A 129 6.84 28.78 44.55
CA SER A 129 5.81 29.18 43.59
C SER A 129 6.26 28.91 42.14
N ALA A 130 7.49 29.22 41.77
CA ALA A 130 8.04 28.92 40.45
C ALA A 130 8.15 27.42 40.17
N LEU A 131 8.59 26.63 41.16
CA LEU A 131 8.65 25.16 41.06
C LEU A 131 7.27 24.55 40.89
N VAL A 132 6.29 24.93 41.73
CA VAL A 132 4.91 24.46 41.64
C VAL A 132 4.30 24.87 40.29
N THR A 133 4.51 26.11 39.87
CA THR A 133 4.03 26.60 38.58
C THR A 133 4.66 25.82 37.42
N GLY A 134 5.96 25.57 37.44
CA GLY A 134 6.66 24.78 36.44
C GLY A 134 6.14 23.34 36.34
N LEU A 135 5.94 22.68 37.49
CA LEU A 135 5.32 21.35 37.54
C LEU A 135 3.89 21.34 36.99
N VAL A 136 3.08 22.32 37.39
CA VAL A 136 1.71 22.43 36.90
C VAL A 136 1.71 22.66 35.38
N LEU A 137 2.57 23.52 34.87
CA LEU A 137 2.67 23.75 33.42
C LEU A 137 3.09 22.47 32.66
N ILE A 138 4.05 21.71 33.18
CA ILE A 138 4.46 20.42 32.58
C ILE A 138 3.27 19.45 32.55
N VAL A 139 2.58 19.29 33.66
CA VAL A 139 1.41 18.40 33.79
C VAL A 139 0.30 18.84 32.84
N VAL A 140 -0.04 20.12 32.84
CA VAL A 140 -1.07 20.69 31.96
C VAL A 140 -0.69 20.48 30.49
N CYS A 141 0.58 20.71 30.11
CA CYS A 141 1.06 20.49 28.75
C CYS A 141 0.91 19.02 28.34
N GLN A 142 1.33 18.08 29.19
CA GLN A 142 1.23 16.66 28.90
C GLN A 142 -0.23 16.18 28.82
N ILE A 143 -1.10 16.61 29.74
CA ILE A 143 -2.53 16.32 29.68
C ILE A 143 -3.15 16.90 28.41
N SER A 144 -2.81 18.11 28.04
CA SER A 144 -3.32 18.75 26.82
C SER A 144 -2.92 17.98 25.57
N LEU A 145 -1.67 17.50 25.49
CA LEU A 145 -1.20 16.67 24.38
C LEU A 145 -1.97 15.34 24.32
N ILE A 146 -2.21 14.69 25.46
CA ILE A 146 -2.97 13.45 25.54
C ILE A 146 -4.42 13.68 25.07
N LEU A 147 -5.09 14.69 25.58
CA LEU A 147 -6.48 15.02 25.23
C LEU A 147 -6.62 15.41 23.75
N TRP A 148 -5.65 16.15 23.21
CA TRP A 148 -5.64 16.56 21.81
C TRP A 148 -5.58 15.37 20.83
N HIS A 149 -4.86 14.30 21.21
CA HIS A 149 -4.70 13.12 20.37
C HIS A 149 -5.66 11.98 20.72
N ALA A 150 -6.52 12.14 21.75
CA ALA A 150 -7.50 11.13 22.10
C ALA A 150 -8.58 10.99 21.01
N PRO A 151 -9.02 9.76 20.68
CA PRO A 151 -8.54 8.46 21.15
C PRO A 151 -7.35 7.90 20.35
N TYR A 152 -6.81 8.64 19.37
CA TYR A 152 -5.79 8.17 18.42
C TYR A 152 -4.38 8.61 18.86
N TYR A 153 -3.87 8.08 19.97
CA TYR A 153 -2.60 8.50 20.58
C TYR A 153 -1.38 8.29 19.67
N LEU A 154 -1.43 7.35 18.74
CA LEU A 154 -0.35 7.11 17.78
C LEU A 154 -0.24 8.20 16.70
N THR A 155 -1.22 9.11 16.62
CA THR A 155 -1.15 10.29 15.74
C THR A 155 -0.26 11.39 16.29
N TYR A 156 0.31 11.22 17.50
CA TYR A 156 1.24 12.17 18.08
C TYR A 156 2.58 12.18 17.34
N TYR A 157 2.99 13.34 16.91
CA TYR A 157 4.34 13.63 16.45
C TYR A 157 4.82 14.93 17.10
N ASN A 158 6.11 14.97 17.47
CA ASN A 158 6.71 16.05 18.22
C ASN A 158 6.58 17.42 17.51
N PRO A 159 5.88 18.39 18.08
CA PRO A 159 5.68 19.70 17.46
C PRO A 159 6.99 20.53 17.31
N LEU A 160 8.05 20.24 18.08
CA LEU A 160 9.34 20.95 17.94
C LEU A 160 10.01 20.70 16.57
N VAL A 161 9.67 19.63 15.90
CA VAL A 161 10.12 19.28 14.56
C VAL A 161 9.01 19.43 13.52
N SER A 162 8.02 20.27 13.79
CA SER A 162 6.83 20.48 12.94
C SER A 162 6.09 19.17 12.64
N GLY A 163 5.98 18.29 13.66
CA GLY A 163 5.57 16.91 13.54
C GLY A 163 4.40 16.60 12.60
N PRO A 164 3.22 17.24 12.73
CA PRO A 164 2.08 16.97 11.86
C PRO A 164 2.34 17.27 10.38
N TRP A 165 3.16 18.25 10.07
CA TRP A 165 3.47 18.65 8.68
C TRP A 165 4.67 17.90 8.09
N THR A 166 5.64 17.52 8.91
CA THR A 166 6.87 16.88 8.43
C THR A 166 6.85 15.36 8.53
N ALA A 167 6.18 14.80 9.54
CA ALA A 167 6.16 13.35 9.76
C ALA A 167 5.68 12.55 8.52
N PRO A 168 4.61 12.96 7.79
CA PRO A 168 4.17 12.22 6.60
C PRO A 168 5.18 12.22 5.44
N HIS A 169 6.15 13.14 5.45
CA HIS A 169 7.21 13.21 4.43
C HIS A 169 8.50 12.50 4.86
N VAL A 170 8.61 12.15 6.14
CA VAL A 170 9.84 11.57 6.71
C VAL A 170 9.66 10.14 7.18
N LEU A 171 8.53 9.82 7.80
CA LEU A 171 8.25 8.52 8.42
C LEU A 171 7.00 7.88 7.83
N LEU A 172 6.93 6.56 7.90
CA LEU A 172 5.69 5.83 7.65
C LEU A 172 4.66 6.22 8.72
N VAL A 173 3.50 6.69 8.27
CA VAL A 173 2.41 7.17 9.13
C VAL A 173 1.23 6.23 9.08
N GLY A 174 0.67 5.92 10.24
CA GLY A 174 -0.60 5.21 10.35
C GLY A 174 -0.49 3.70 10.55
N TRP A 175 -1.32 3.21 11.48
CA TRP A 175 -1.50 1.81 11.85
C TRP A 175 -2.98 1.41 11.82
N GLY A 176 -3.79 2.15 11.04
CA GLY A 176 -5.24 1.96 10.94
C GLY A 176 -6.07 3.07 11.61
N GLU A 177 -5.44 4.06 12.26
CA GLU A 177 -6.14 5.20 12.85
C GLU A 177 -6.95 5.94 11.78
N GLY A 178 -8.21 6.24 12.12
CA GLY A 178 -9.13 6.96 11.24
C GLY A 178 -9.88 6.09 10.25
N LEU A 179 -9.54 4.80 10.06
CA LEU A 179 -10.32 3.90 9.23
C LEU A 179 -11.72 3.66 9.81
N ASP A 180 -11.87 3.72 11.13
CA ASP A 180 -13.17 3.72 11.79
C ASP A 180 -14.03 4.94 11.41
N ARG A 181 -13.41 6.12 11.21
CA ARG A 181 -14.12 7.31 10.73
C ARG A 181 -14.47 7.20 9.26
N ALA A 182 -13.58 6.65 8.45
CA ALA A 182 -13.85 6.39 7.04
C ALA A 182 -15.01 5.39 6.87
N GLY A 183 -15.00 4.28 7.63
CA GLY A 183 -16.08 3.30 7.62
C GLY A 183 -17.42 3.93 8.04
N ARG A 184 -17.46 4.63 9.17
CA ARG A 184 -18.67 5.32 9.63
C ARG A 184 -19.16 6.44 8.71
N TYR A 185 -18.27 7.07 7.94
CA TYR A 185 -18.66 8.04 6.92
C TYR A 185 -19.49 7.36 5.83
N LEU A 186 -19.00 6.23 5.31
CA LEU A 186 -19.69 5.46 4.27
C LEU A 186 -20.94 4.76 4.81
N ASP A 187 -20.88 4.26 6.05
CA ASP A 187 -22.01 3.59 6.72
C ASP A 187 -23.21 4.52 6.97
N ARG A 188 -23.02 5.83 7.02
CA ARG A 188 -24.08 6.83 7.12
C ARG A 188 -24.80 7.14 5.81
N LYS A 189 -24.35 6.60 4.69
CA LYS A 189 -25.05 6.75 3.42
C LYS A 189 -26.34 5.92 3.45
N GLY A 190 -27.40 6.43 2.84
CA GLY A 190 -28.74 5.82 2.91
C GLY A 190 -28.85 4.41 2.32
N ASN A 191 -27.82 3.96 1.59
CA ASN A 191 -27.72 2.65 0.93
C ASN A 191 -26.45 1.90 1.30
N ALA A 192 -25.94 2.08 2.51
CA ALA A 192 -24.64 1.55 2.94
C ALA A 192 -24.54 0.03 2.85
N ASP A 193 -25.62 -0.68 3.07
CA ASP A 193 -25.72 -2.15 2.99
C ASP A 193 -25.56 -2.70 1.57
N SER A 194 -25.84 -1.89 0.57
CA SER A 194 -25.69 -2.25 -0.86
C SER A 194 -24.41 -1.73 -1.49
N LEU A 195 -23.58 -0.98 -0.77
CA LEU A 195 -22.34 -0.43 -1.29
C LEU A 195 -21.20 -1.47 -1.22
N ALA A 196 -20.40 -1.49 -2.29
CA ALA A 196 -19.11 -2.19 -2.32
C ALA A 196 -17.96 -1.18 -2.16
N VAL A 197 -16.99 -1.47 -1.29
CA VAL A 197 -15.87 -0.59 -0.98
C VAL A 197 -14.54 -1.33 -1.08
N ALA A 198 -13.61 -0.79 -1.85
CA ALA A 198 -12.23 -1.28 -1.88
C ALA A 198 -11.40 -0.62 -0.77
N SER A 199 -10.71 -1.41 0.05
CA SER A 199 -9.78 -0.92 1.05
C SER A 199 -8.56 -1.84 1.19
N PHE A 200 -7.37 -1.26 1.27
CA PHE A 200 -6.14 -2.00 1.53
C PHE A 200 -6.14 -2.64 2.93
N TYR A 201 -6.66 -1.93 3.93
CA TYR A 201 -6.76 -2.38 5.32
C TYR A 201 -8.18 -2.88 5.65
N ARG A 202 -8.63 -3.95 4.98
CA ARG A 202 -9.97 -4.53 5.15
C ARG A 202 -10.34 -4.83 6.59
N ARG A 203 -9.43 -5.44 7.36
CA ARG A 203 -9.69 -5.90 8.73
C ARG A 203 -9.95 -4.76 9.70
N GLU A 204 -9.22 -3.66 9.53
CA GLU A 204 -9.31 -2.46 10.35
C GLU A 204 -10.51 -1.60 9.97
N PHE A 205 -11.00 -1.75 8.73
CA PHE A 205 -12.14 -1.01 8.19
C PHE A 205 -13.47 -1.73 8.43
N SER A 206 -13.51 -3.06 8.27
CA SER A 206 -14.75 -3.86 8.27
C SER A 206 -15.64 -3.73 9.52
N PRO A 207 -15.13 -3.51 10.75
CA PRO A 207 -16.02 -3.38 11.89
C PRO A 207 -16.90 -2.12 11.88
N TYR A 208 -16.67 -1.20 10.98
CA TYR A 208 -17.30 0.13 10.94
C TYR A 208 -18.10 0.39 9.66
N PHE A 209 -18.30 -0.63 8.83
CA PHE A 209 -19.05 -0.53 7.59
C PHE A 209 -19.86 -1.81 7.32
N GLN A 210 -21.15 -1.67 6.96
CA GLN A 210 -22.09 -2.79 6.80
C GLN A 210 -22.09 -3.38 5.39
N GLY A 211 -21.63 -2.64 4.38
CA GLY A 211 -21.61 -3.10 2.98
C GLY A 211 -20.48 -4.08 2.68
N GLU A 212 -20.32 -4.39 1.42
CA GLU A 212 -19.29 -5.32 0.93
C GLU A 212 -17.91 -4.67 0.90
N ILE A 213 -16.87 -5.40 1.31
CA ILE A 213 -15.51 -4.88 1.37
C ILE A 213 -14.57 -5.76 0.54
N HIS A 214 -14.04 -5.17 -0.53
CA HIS A 214 -13.04 -5.77 -1.39
C HIS A 214 -11.61 -5.35 -0.96
N LYS A 215 -10.65 -6.21 -1.22
CA LYS A 215 -9.24 -5.86 -1.10
C LYS A 215 -8.86 -5.04 -2.34
N VAL A 216 -8.15 -3.94 -2.16
CA VAL A 216 -7.39 -3.37 -3.27
C VAL A 216 -6.33 -4.40 -3.62
N ALA A 217 -6.37 -4.95 -4.82
CA ALA A 217 -5.49 -6.05 -5.22
C ALA A 217 -4.03 -5.64 -5.04
N ASP A 218 -3.26 -6.50 -4.39
CA ASP A 218 -1.83 -6.55 -4.65
C ASP A 218 -1.74 -7.15 -6.05
N SER A 219 -1.30 -6.38 -7.02
CA SER A 219 -1.11 -6.86 -8.39
C SER A 219 0.03 -7.89 -8.41
N THR A 220 -0.29 -9.12 -8.02
CA THR A 220 0.56 -10.26 -8.38
C THR A 220 0.19 -10.66 -9.79
N PRO A 221 1.16 -11.06 -10.62
CA PRO A 221 0.88 -11.55 -11.97
C PRO A 221 -0.15 -12.67 -12.06
N ASP A 222 -0.41 -13.34 -10.93
CA ASP A 222 -1.32 -14.49 -10.80
C ASP A 222 -2.76 -14.10 -10.43
N ASP A 223 -3.03 -12.84 -10.06
CA ASP A 223 -4.38 -12.39 -9.75
C ASP A 223 -5.13 -12.08 -11.06
N PHE A 224 -6.25 -12.79 -11.31
CA PHE A 224 -7.07 -12.58 -12.50
C PHE A 224 -7.78 -11.22 -12.50
N ASP A 225 -8.09 -10.65 -11.33
CA ASP A 225 -8.70 -9.33 -11.18
C ASP A 225 -7.62 -8.28 -10.88
N LEU A 226 -7.10 -7.67 -11.93
CA LEU A 226 -5.95 -6.77 -11.88
C LEU A 226 -6.27 -5.40 -11.26
N ILE A 227 -7.52 -4.98 -11.30
CA ILE A 227 -7.96 -3.66 -10.84
C ILE A 227 -9.22 -3.83 -10.00
N ALA A 228 -9.14 -4.69 -8.98
CA ALA A 228 -10.27 -5.09 -8.12
C ALA A 228 -11.04 -3.89 -7.51
N TRP A 229 -10.37 -2.75 -7.27
CA TRP A 229 -11.03 -1.55 -6.79
C TRP A 229 -12.05 -0.97 -7.79
N HIS A 230 -11.93 -1.26 -9.09
CA HIS A 230 -12.83 -0.74 -10.11
C HIS A 230 -14.22 -1.40 -10.07
N ALA A 231 -14.33 -2.59 -9.53
CA ALA A 231 -15.60 -3.30 -9.32
C ALA A 231 -16.35 -2.83 -8.05
N THR A 232 -15.94 -1.73 -7.43
CA THR A 232 -16.55 -1.19 -6.20
C THR A 232 -17.14 0.19 -6.41
N ASP A 233 -18.01 0.65 -5.48
CA ASP A 233 -18.58 2.01 -5.52
C ASP A 233 -17.64 3.07 -4.98
N TYR A 234 -16.77 2.68 -4.02
CA TYR A 234 -15.83 3.56 -3.36
C TYR A 234 -14.48 2.91 -3.16
N VAL A 235 -13.44 3.75 -3.19
CA VAL A 235 -12.05 3.36 -2.86
C VAL A 235 -11.59 4.16 -1.66
N VAL A 236 -11.11 3.45 -0.63
CA VAL A 236 -10.53 4.05 0.58
C VAL A 236 -9.02 3.85 0.55
N ASN A 237 -8.30 4.89 0.17
CA ASN A 237 -6.85 4.92 0.24
C ASN A 237 -6.38 5.38 1.62
N TYR A 238 -5.32 4.77 2.11
CA TYR A 238 -4.78 5.02 3.44
C TYR A 238 -3.34 5.54 3.37
N VAL A 239 -2.97 6.43 4.28
CA VAL A 239 -1.69 7.15 4.23
C VAL A 239 -0.48 6.22 4.09
N SER A 240 -0.37 5.17 4.92
CA SER A 240 0.78 4.26 4.87
C SER A 240 0.82 3.39 3.60
N GLN A 241 -0.33 3.13 2.99
CA GLN A 241 -0.43 2.47 1.69
C GLN A 241 0.12 3.39 0.59
N MET A 242 -0.38 4.63 0.56
CA MET A 242 0.04 5.62 -0.44
C MET A 242 1.52 6.04 -0.31
N GLN A 243 2.06 6.04 0.90
CA GLN A 243 3.50 6.29 1.14
C GLN A 243 4.40 5.16 0.60
N ARG A 244 3.89 3.94 0.51
CA ARG A 244 4.61 2.75 0.03
C ARG A 244 4.33 2.44 -1.43
N ASP A 245 3.63 3.34 -2.13
CA ASP A 245 3.23 3.20 -3.53
C ASP A 245 2.47 1.88 -3.82
N GLN A 246 1.54 1.52 -2.90
CA GLN A 246 0.77 0.29 -2.99
C GLN A 246 -0.68 0.56 -3.46
N PRO A 247 -1.27 -0.27 -4.35
CA PRO A 247 -0.68 -1.49 -4.97
C PRO A 247 0.44 -1.19 -5.97
N THR A 248 0.40 -0.06 -6.70
CA THR A 248 1.44 0.40 -7.62
C THR A 248 1.64 1.92 -7.55
N GLU A 249 2.81 2.42 -7.95
CA GLU A 249 3.08 3.85 -8.02
C GLU A 249 2.10 4.57 -8.98
N ALA A 250 1.76 3.94 -10.10
CA ALA A 250 0.80 4.48 -11.07
C ALA A 250 -0.59 4.66 -10.44
N THR A 251 -1.10 3.64 -9.74
CA THR A 251 -2.38 3.70 -9.03
C THR A 251 -2.40 4.80 -7.96
N VAL A 252 -1.34 4.91 -7.16
CA VAL A 252 -1.23 5.96 -6.13
C VAL A 252 -1.19 7.35 -6.76
N ARG A 253 -0.42 7.52 -7.86
CA ARG A 253 -0.34 8.78 -8.61
C ARG A 253 -1.70 9.17 -9.18
N TYR A 254 -2.41 8.21 -9.75
CA TYR A 254 -3.75 8.43 -10.29
C TYR A 254 -4.72 8.92 -9.22
N PHE A 255 -4.85 8.22 -8.08
CA PHE A 255 -5.75 8.66 -7.01
C PHE A 255 -5.35 10.01 -6.40
N ARG A 256 -4.06 10.34 -6.34
CA ARG A 256 -3.60 11.68 -5.91
C ARG A 256 -4.00 12.80 -6.87
N SER A 257 -4.26 12.49 -8.15
CA SER A 257 -4.74 13.47 -9.13
C SER A 257 -6.25 13.73 -9.05
N LEU A 258 -6.99 12.84 -8.37
CA LEU A 258 -8.44 12.97 -8.21
C LEU A 258 -8.79 13.78 -6.96
N GLU A 259 -9.98 14.39 -6.97
CA GLU A 259 -10.55 15.03 -5.79
C GLU A 259 -11.29 13.98 -4.94
N PRO A 260 -10.87 13.75 -3.68
CA PRO A 260 -11.56 12.82 -2.80
C PRO A 260 -12.92 13.36 -2.37
N GLU A 261 -13.95 12.52 -2.29
CA GLU A 261 -15.26 12.89 -1.75
C GLU A 261 -15.15 13.27 -0.25
N HIS A 262 -14.28 12.59 0.48
CA HIS A 262 -14.05 12.88 1.90
C HIS A 262 -12.60 12.55 2.31
N VAL A 263 -12.08 13.37 3.25
CA VAL A 263 -10.75 13.15 3.83
C VAL A 263 -10.86 13.03 5.34
N VAL A 264 -10.32 11.95 5.89
CA VAL A 264 -10.20 11.76 7.34
C VAL A 264 -8.90 12.37 7.83
N ARG A 265 -9.03 13.45 8.61
CA ARG A 265 -7.89 14.17 9.19
C ARG A 265 -7.83 13.95 10.69
N LEU A 266 -6.63 13.60 11.21
CA LEU A 266 -6.36 13.38 12.63
C LEU A 266 -5.06 14.10 13.01
N GLY A 267 -5.08 14.88 14.08
CA GLY A 267 -3.89 15.56 14.58
C GLY A 267 -3.18 16.47 13.56
N GLY A 268 -3.88 16.93 12.52
CA GLY A 268 -3.32 17.76 11.44
C GLY A 268 -2.78 16.97 10.24
N ILE A 269 -2.88 15.65 10.24
CA ILE A 269 -2.43 14.76 9.16
C ILE A 269 -3.65 14.13 8.48
N ASP A 270 -3.61 14.02 7.16
CA ASP A 270 -4.60 13.30 6.37
C ASP A 270 -4.26 11.80 6.41
N TYR A 271 -5.19 10.99 6.96
CA TYR A 271 -4.99 9.55 7.20
C TYR A 271 -5.67 8.67 6.16
N ALA A 272 -6.88 9.06 5.72
CA ALA A 272 -7.59 8.31 4.71
C ALA A 272 -8.31 9.25 3.74
N TRP A 273 -8.32 8.88 2.47
CA TRP A 273 -9.04 9.55 1.39
C TRP A 273 -10.07 8.60 0.83
N ILE A 274 -11.31 9.07 0.74
CA ILE A 274 -12.44 8.33 0.22
C ILE A 274 -12.77 8.90 -1.16
N TYR A 275 -12.63 8.07 -2.18
CA TYR A 275 -12.95 8.39 -3.55
C TYR A 275 -14.18 7.63 -3.99
N ARG A 276 -15.06 8.26 -4.77
CA ARG A 276 -16.00 7.53 -5.58
C ARG A 276 -15.23 6.82 -6.69
N THR A 277 -15.54 5.57 -6.96
CA THR A 277 -14.81 4.80 -7.98
C THR A 277 -14.98 5.49 -9.34
N PRO A 278 -13.88 5.82 -10.02
CA PRO A 278 -13.94 6.41 -11.36
C PRO A 278 -14.52 5.42 -12.37
N GLU A 279 -15.33 5.91 -13.30
CA GLU A 279 -15.90 5.07 -14.39
C GLU A 279 -14.84 4.70 -15.43
N TYR A 280 -13.85 5.56 -15.62
CA TYR A 280 -12.78 5.39 -16.59
C TYR A 280 -11.48 4.92 -15.94
N ILE A 281 -10.84 3.91 -16.53
CA ILE A 281 -9.51 3.44 -16.15
C ILE A 281 -8.50 4.06 -17.12
N PRO A 282 -7.54 4.87 -16.65
CA PRO A 282 -6.49 5.42 -17.52
C PRO A 282 -5.61 4.32 -18.13
N ASP A 283 -5.09 4.58 -19.32
CA ASP A 283 -4.24 3.63 -20.05
C ASP A 283 -3.00 3.22 -19.23
N GLU A 284 -2.45 4.14 -18.44
CA GLU A 284 -1.30 3.90 -17.56
C GLU A 284 -1.54 2.89 -16.43
N LEU A 285 -2.81 2.56 -16.15
CA LEU A 285 -3.20 1.54 -15.16
C LEU A 285 -3.53 0.20 -15.79
N ILE A 286 -3.63 0.12 -17.12
CA ILE A 286 -3.89 -1.11 -17.85
C ILE A 286 -2.51 -1.74 -18.13
N PRO A 287 -2.23 -2.95 -17.64
CA PRO A 287 -0.92 -3.57 -17.78
C PRO A 287 -0.69 -4.23 -19.16
N ALA A 288 -1.43 -3.82 -20.19
CA ALA A 288 -1.30 -4.33 -21.54
C ALA A 288 -0.20 -3.60 -22.33
N GLU A 289 0.56 -4.32 -23.17
CA GLU A 289 1.52 -3.72 -24.10
C GLU A 289 0.82 -2.93 -25.21
N HIS A 290 -0.35 -3.42 -25.64
CA HIS A 290 -1.14 -2.82 -26.70
C HIS A 290 -2.55 -2.46 -26.20
N ILE A 291 -2.83 -1.16 -26.07
CA ILE A 291 -4.14 -0.65 -25.67
C ILE A 291 -5.03 -0.53 -26.91
N THR A 292 -6.28 -1.04 -26.84
CA THR A 292 -7.20 -1.04 -27.99
C THR A 292 -8.58 -0.44 -27.68
N ARG A 293 -9.18 -0.70 -26.50
CA ARG A 293 -10.52 -0.25 -26.07
C ARG A 293 -11.65 -0.61 -27.03
N GLN A 294 -11.65 -1.86 -27.49
CA GLN A 294 -12.64 -2.38 -28.41
C GLN A 294 -13.88 -2.89 -27.67
N ALA A 295 -15.06 -2.32 -27.98
CA ALA A 295 -16.31 -2.74 -27.34
C ALA A 295 -16.91 -3.95 -28.05
N PHE A 296 -17.33 -4.96 -27.27
CA PHE A 296 -18.14 -6.09 -27.70
C PHE A 296 -19.55 -5.95 -27.09
N GLY A 297 -20.47 -5.43 -27.88
CA GLY A 297 -21.80 -5.03 -27.41
C GLY A 297 -21.72 -3.95 -26.32
N PRO A 298 -22.77 -3.82 -25.48
CA PRO A 298 -22.83 -2.80 -24.44
C PRO A 298 -22.10 -3.19 -23.13
N SER A 299 -21.71 -4.46 -22.99
CA SER A 299 -21.34 -5.02 -21.70
C SER A 299 -19.88 -5.41 -21.55
N ILE A 300 -19.15 -5.67 -22.63
CA ILE A 300 -17.77 -6.11 -22.62
C ILE A 300 -16.90 -5.11 -23.38
N LEU A 301 -15.78 -4.74 -22.76
CA LEU A 301 -14.73 -3.91 -23.38
C LEU A 301 -13.40 -4.67 -23.34
N LEU A 302 -12.77 -4.84 -24.51
CA LEU A 302 -11.39 -5.25 -24.59
C LEU A 302 -10.51 -4.00 -24.36
N LEU A 303 -9.79 -3.96 -23.25
CA LEU A 303 -8.91 -2.84 -22.89
C LEU A 303 -7.61 -2.86 -23.67
N GLY A 304 -7.05 -4.06 -23.90
CA GLY A 304 -5.78 -4.23 -24.58
C GLY A 304 -5.35 -5.70 -24.62
N TYR A 305 -4.15 -5.94 -25.13
CA TYR A 305 -3.60 -7.29 -25.26
C TYR A 305 -2.08 -7.30 -25.25
N ASP A 306 -1.50 -8.49 -24.95
CA ASP A 306 -0.08 -8.81 -25.14
C ASP A 306 0.04 -10.04 -26.03
N THR A 307 1.06 -10.08 -26.89
CA THR A 307 1.35 -11.25 -27.73
C THR A 307 2.75 -11.78 -27.45
N MET A 308 2.87 -13.10 -27.29
CA MET A 308 4.14 -13.77 -27.12
C MET A 308 4.17 -15.09 -27.92
N GLN A 309 5.13 -15.24 -28.80
CA GLN A 309 5.39 -16.53 -29.46
C GLN A 309 6.27 -17.38 -28.55
N MET A 310 5.83 -18.63 -28.25
CA MET A 310 6.58 -19.57 -27.44
C MET A 310 6.87 -20.85 -28.24
N SER A 311 8.09 -21.37 -28.11
CA SER A 311 8.42 -22.69 -28.62
C SER A 311 8.06 -23.75 -27.58
N GLY A 312 7.70 -24.95 -28.00
CA GLY A 312 7.30 -26.05 -27.09
C GLY A 312 8.37 -26.46 -26.04
N GLN A 313 9.57 -25.89 -26.09
CA GLN A 313 10.63 -26.07 -25.10
C GLN A 313 10.58 -25.04 -23.97
N ASP A 314 10.06 -23.83 -24.22
CA ASP A 314 10.03 -22.74 -23.24
C ASP A 314 8.89 -22.90 -22.22
N GLY A 315 7.80 -23.60 -22.58
CA GLY A 315 6.69 -23.87 -21.67
C GLY A 315 7.05 -24.70 -20.42
N ARG A 316 8.28 -25.24 -20.38
CA ARG A 316 8.77 -26.01 -19.21
C ARG A 316 9.34 -25.16 -18.08
N GLN A 317 9.77 -23.94 -18.36
CA GLN A 317 10.34 -23.05 -17.34
C GLN A 317 9.28 -22.18 -16.66
N ASP A 318 8.22 -21.79 -17.39
CA ASP A 318 7.16 -20.94 -16.84
C ASP A 318 6.10 -21.70 -16.03
N ALA A 319 5.86 -23.00 -16.36
CA ALA A 319 4.93 -23.87 -15.60
C ALA A 319 5.36 -24.09 -14.13
N ASP A 320 6.66 -23.95 -13.83
CA ASP A 320 7.19 -24.11 -12.46
C ASP A 320 7.05 -22.83 -11.61
N SER A 321 6.77 -21.67 -12.24
CA SER A 321 6.68 -20.38 -11.57
C SER A 321 5.24 -19.91 -11.30
N THR A 322 4.26 -20.38 -12.09
CA THR A 322 2.86 -19.91 -12.01
C THR A 322 1.86 -20.92 -11.47
N GLY A 323 2.26 -22.20 -11.32
CA GLY A 323 1.36 -23.26 -10.83
C GLY A 323 0.27 -23.70 -11.81
N ASP A 324 0.21 -23.14 -13.02
CA ASP A 324 -0.78 -23.41 -14.05
C ASP A 324 -0.32 -24.53 -14.99
N ALA A 325 -0.25 -25.74 -14.44
CA ALA A 325 -0.03 -26.94 -15.26
C ALA A 325 -1.34 -27.38 -15.92
N HIS A 326 -1.73 -26.76 -17.03
CA HIS A 326 -2.69 -27.36 -17.95
C HIS A 326 -1.98 -28.36 -18.85
N GLU A 327 -2.57 -29.57 -18.98
CA GLU A 327 -2.10 -30.66 -19.84
C GLU A 327 -2.21 -30.26 -21.33
N HIS A 328 -1.30 -29.41 -21.80
CA HIS A 328 -1.09 -29.28 -23.23
C HIS A 328 -0.24 -30.46 -23.73
N ALA A 329 -0.51 -30.91 -24.94
CA ALA A 329 0.29 -31.94 -25.59
C ALA A 329 1.76 -31.50 -25.63
N PHE A 330 2.58 -32.03 -24.73
CA PHE A 330 3.97 -31.70 -24.57
C PHE A 330 4.69 -31.67 -25.91
N GLY A 331 5.17 -30.50 -26.33
CA GLY A 331 6.05 -30.34 -27.49
C GLY A 331 5.44 -29.73 -28.75
N GLN A 332 4.18 -29.28 -28.74
CA GLN A 332 3.64 -28.48 -29.85
C GLN A 332 3.91 -26.99 -29.64
N PRO A 333 4.32 -26.26 -30.69
CA PRO A 333 4.45 -24.81 -30.61
C PRO A 333 3.08 -24.14 -30.51
N PHE A 334 2.98 -23.04 -29.78
CA PHE A 334 1.77 -22.23 -29.65
C PHE A 334 2.09 -20.74 -29.66
N VAL A 335 1.06 -19.93 -29.92
CA VAL A 335 1.10 -18.48 -29.70
C VAL A 335 0.31 -18.19 -28.43
N ARG A 336 0.96 -17.54 -27.46
CA ARG A 336 0.26 -17.04 -26.29
C ARG A 336 -0.26 -15.63 -26.56
N LEU A 337 -1.54 -15.43 -26.29
CA LEU A 337 -2.21 -14.14 -26.32
C LEU A 337 -2.81 -13.87 -24.94
N VAL A 338 -2.52 -12.72 -24.38
CA VAL A 338 -3.15 -12.26 -23.12
C VAL A 338 -4.10 -11.14 -23.46
N LEU A 339 -5.37 -11.30 -23.10
CA LEU A 339 -6.43 -10.31 -23.29
C LEU A 339 -6.77 -9.65 -21.97
N TYR A 340 -7.08 -8.36 -21.99
CA TYR A 340 -7.47 -7.58 -20.82
C TYR A 340 -8.90 -7.09 -21.01
N TRP A 341 -9.83 -7.73 -20.32
CA TRP A 341 -11.26 -7.47 -20.43
C TRP A 341 -11.77 -6.55 -19.33
N GLN A 342 -12.74 -5.71 -19.63
CA GLN A 342 -13.53 -4.98 -18.65
C GLN A 342 -15.01 -5.31 -18.82
N CYS A 343 -15.67 -5.66 -17.71
CA CYS A 343 -17.13 -5.78 -17.65
C CYS A 343 -17.78 -4.42 -17.39
N LEU A 344 -18.51 -3.87 -18.35
CA LEU A 344 -19.20 -2.59 -18.22
C LEU A 344 -20.56 -2.75 -17.54
N SER A 345 -21.25 -3.85 -17.80
CA SER A 345 -22.51 -4.22 -17.17
C SER A 345 -22.65 -5.74 -17.10
N PRO A 346 -23.33 -6.29 -16.09
CA PRO A 346 -23.54 -7.74 -15.96
C PRO A 346 -24.15 -8.33 -17.25
N LEU A 347 -23.76 -9.57 -17.55
CA LEU A 347 -24.20 -10.32 -18.71
C LEU A 347 -25.15 -11.43 -18.30
N ASP A 348 -26.19 -11.66 -19.10
CA ASP A 348 -27.11 -12.79 -18.91
C ASP A 348 -26.59 -14.07 -19.60
N ASN A 349 -25.74 -13.93 -20.63
CA ASN A 349 -25.24 -15.03 -21.45
C ASN A 349 -23.77 -15.32 -21.18
N ASP A 350 -23.39 -16.59 -21.43
CA ASP A 350 -22.00 -17.02 -21.44
C ASP A 350 -21.44 -16.93 -22.86
N TYR A 351 -20.25 -16.31 -22.98
CA TYR A 351 -19.54 -16.22 -24.26
C TYR A 351 -18.25 -17.04 -24.21
N HIS A 352 -17.95 -17.71 -25.32
CA HIS A 352 -16.63 -18.25 -25.61
C HIS A 352 -15.78 -17.18 -26.29
N VAL A 353 -14.54 -17.08 -25.87
CA VAL A 353 -13.47 -16.40 -26.62
C VAL A 353 -13.01 -17.38 -27.69
N VAL A 354 -13.15 -17.00 -28.95
CA VAL A 354 -12.71 -17.79 -30.11
C VAL A 354 -11.54 -17.03 -30.75
N LEU A 355 -10.41 -17.69 -30.83
CA LEU A 355 -9.17 -17.16 -31.37
C LEU A 355 -8.73 -18.02 -32.53
N GLU A 356 -8.55 -17.42 -33.70
CA GLU A 356 -8.10 -18.08 -34.91
C GLU A 356 -6.81 -17.49 -35.45
N LEU A 357 -5.80 -18.33 -35.68
CA LEU A 357 -4.56 -17.94 -36.35
C LEU A 357 -4.79 -17.99 -37.86
N VAL A 358 -4.80 -16.82 -38.52
CA VAL A 358 -5.15 -16.69 -39.94
C VAL A 358 -3.99 -16.13 -40.78
N ASP A 359 -3.83 -16.66 -41.99
CA ASP A 359 -2.92 -16.10 -42.97
C ASP A 359 -3.53 -14.91 -43.76
N GLU A 360 -2.75 -14.30 -44.68
CA GLU A 360 -3.20 -13.20 -45.54
C GLU A 360 -4.44 -13.56 -46.41
N ASN A 361 -4.68 -14.85 -46.65
CA ASN A 361 -5.78 -15.34 -47.48
C ASN A 361 -7.02 -15.68 -46.61
N GLY A 362 -6.94 -15.55 -45.27
CA GLY A 362 -7.99 -15.92 -44.35
C GLY A 362 -8.05 -17.42 -44.06
N THR A 363 -6.98 -18.18 -44.34
CA THR A 363 -6.91 -19.60 -44.01
C THR A 363 -6.57 -19.77 -42.52
N VAL A 364 -7.37 -20.56 -41.80
CA VAL A 364 -7.16 -20.83 -40.37
C VAL A 364 -6.11 -21.93 -40.19
N TRP A 365 -5.04 -21.65 -39.44
CA TRP A 365 -3.92 -22.56 -39.15
C TRP A 365 -3.86 -23.00 -37.69
N GLY A 366 -4.65 -22.37 -36.80
CA GLY A 366 -4.82 -22.74 -35.43
C GLY A 366 -6.07 -22.14 -34.86
N GLU A 367 -6.72 -22.81 -33.92
CA GLU A 367 -7.96 -22.35 -33.29
C GLU A 367 -7.92 -22.70 -31.80
N GLU A 368 -8.37 -21.76 -30.96
CA GLU A 368 -8.71 -21.98 -29.57
C GLU A 368 -10.09 -21.43 -29.29
N ARG A 369 -10.91 -22.22 -28.55
CA ARG A 369 -12.27 -21.83 -28.15
C ARG A 369 -12.55 -22.23 -26.72
N ASN A 370 -12.57 -21.25 -25.81
CA ASN A 370 -12.75 -21.47 -24.38
C ASN A 370 -13.60 -20.36 -23.76
N HIS A 371 -14.21 -20.64 -22.60
CA HIS A 371 -14.60 -19.55 -21.69
C HIS A 371 -13.36 -18.82 -21.19
N PRO A 372 -13.49 -17.52 -20.83
CA PRO A 372 -12.38 -16.76 -20.24
C PRO A 372 -11.74 -17.44 -19.04
N TYR A 373 -10.48 -17.07 -18.75
CA TYR A 373 -9.67 -17.56 -17.65
C TYR A 373 -9.58 -19.10 -17.65
N TYR A 374 -8.98 -19.65 -18.72
CA TYR A 374 -8.77 -21.09 -18.88
C TYR A 374 -10.06 -21.92 -18.73
N ASN A 375 -11.15 -21.45 -19.28
CA ASN A 375 -12.47 -22.10 -19.19
C ASN A 375 -13.08 -22.17 -17.77
N GLN A 376 -12.58 -21.32 -16.84
CA GLN A 376 -12.99 -21.35 -15.44
C GLN A 376 -13.92 -20.20 -15.05
N TYR A 377 -13.98 -19.09 -15.79
CA TYR A 377 -14.73 -17.91 -15.40
C TYR A 377 -15.70 -17.45 -16.48
N ARG A 378 -16.92 -17.95 -16.41
CA ARG A 378 -18.01 -17.63 -17.35
C ARG A 378 -18.36 -16.15 -17.31
N THR A 379 -18.67 -15.57 -18.46
CA THR A 379 -18.99 -14.14 -18.59
C THR A 379 -20.24 -13.72 -17.82
N SER A 380 -21.24 -14.60 -17.67
CA SER A 380 -22.44 -14.37 -16.86
C SER A 380 -22.15 -14.15 -15.36
N LEU A 381 -20.97 -14.54 -14.89
CA LEU A 381 -20.53 -14.35 -13.50
C LEU A 381 -19.73 -13.07 -13.29
N TRP A 382 -19.45 -12.31 -14.35
CA TRP A 382 -18.63 -11.11 -14.26
C TRP A 382 -19.38 -9.98 -13.56
N PRO A 383 -18.90 -9.46 -12.44
CA PRO A 383 -19.47 -8.27 -11.82
C PRO A 383 -19.13 -7.03 -12.65
N ARG A 384 -20.00 -6.02 -12.58
CA ARG A 384 -19.72 -4.72 -13.18
C ARG A 384 -18.39 -4.17 -12.67
N GLY A 385 -17.55 -3.67 -13.56
CA GLY A 385 -16.26 -3.05 -13.24
C GLY A 385 -15.10 -4.05 -13.12
N LEU A 386 -15.34 -5.36 -13.22
CA LEU A 386 -14.27 -6.37 -13.27
C LEU A 386 -13.28 -6.03 -14.40
N VAL A 387 -11.99 -6.13 -14.08
CA VAL A 387 -10.90 -6.06 -15.06
C VAL A 387 -10.15 -7.38 -15.02
N LEU A 388 -10.42 -8.23 -16.00
CA LEU A 388 -9.93 -9.60 -16.08
C LEU A 388 -8.69 -9.69 -16.98
N ARG A 389 -7.64 -10.35 -16.49
CA ARG A 389 -6.52 -10.84 -17.31
C ARG A 389 -6.85 -12.26 -17.77
N ASP A 390 -6.88 -12.47 -19.07
CA ASP A 390 -7.31 -13.71 -19.71
C ASP A 390 -6.22 -14.21 -20.67
N SER A 391 -5.62 -15.34 -20.35
CA SER A 391 -4.49 -15.90 -21.10
C SER A 391 -4.95 -17.09 -21.95
N HIS A 392 -4.56 -17.06 -23.23
CA HIS A 392 -4.90 -18.05 -24.22
C HIS A 392 -3.66 -18.63 -24.88
N GLU A 393 -3.71 -19.90 -25.31
CA GLU A 393 -2.63 -20.59 -26.00
C GLU A 393 -3.16 -21.21 -27.28
N ILE A 394 -2.93 -20.53 -28.39
CA ILE A 394 -3.40 -20.96 -29.72
C ILE A 394 -2.40 -21.97 -30.29
N PRO A 395 -2.78 -23.24 -30.48
CA PRO A 395 -1.88 -24.25 -31.01
C PRO A 395 -1.50 -23.95 -32.46
N ILE A 396 -0.23 -24.13 -32.81
CA ILE A 396 0.26 -24.00 -34.17
C ILE A 396 0.33 -25.42 -34.77
N SER A 397 -0.35 -25.64 -35.92
CA SER A 397 -0.28 -26.91 -36.64
C SER A 397 1.17 -27.18 -37.12
N ALA A 398 1.56 -28.46 -37.11
CA ALA A 398 2.87 -28.88 -37.65
C ALA A 398 3.04 -28.57 -39.16
N ASP A 399 1.94 -28.44 -39.89
CA ASP A 399 1.90 -28.13 -41.31
C ASP A 399 1.79 -26.62 -41.60
N THR A 400 1.81 -25.77 -40.59
CA THR A 400 1.72 -24.30 -40.74
C THR A 400 2.97 -23.78 -41.45
N PRO A 401 2.81 -23.15 -42.65
CA PRO A 401 3.97 -22.61 -43.39
C PRO A 401 4.65 -21.49 -42.61
N PRO A 402 5.96 -21.31 -42.78
CA PRO A 402 6.61 -20.11 -42.29
C PRO A 402 6.06 -18.86 -42.94
N GLY A 403 5.69 -17.84 -42.16
CA GLY A 403 5.09 -16.62 -42.68
C GLY A 403 4.57 -15.69 -41.61
N GLU A 404 3.87 -14.68 -42.08
CA GLU A 404 3.18 -13.68 -41.26
C GLU A 404 1.71 -14.08 -41.08
N TYR A 405 1.24 -14.02 -39.84
CA TYR A 405 -0.11 -14.40 -39.43
C TYR A 405 -0.73 -13.32 -38.58
N HIS A 406 -2.07 -13.34 -38.49
CA HIS A 406 -2.84 -12.52 -37.57
C HIS A 406 -3.70 -13.43 -36.70
N ILE A 407 -4.09 -12.91 -35.52
CA ILE A 407 -5.03 -13.61 -34.63
C ILE A 407 -6.37 -12.89 -34.73
N ALA A 408 -7.37 -13.58 -35.24
CA ALA A 408 -8.74 -13.09 -35.25
C ALA A 408 -9.44 -13.42 -33.93
N LEU A 409 -10.10 -12.44 -33.32
CA LEU A 409 -10.86 -12.60 -32.08
C LEU A 409 -12.36 -12.46 -32.35
N ARG A 410 -13.13 -13.42 -31.84
CA ARG A 410 -14.59 -13.40 -31.82
C ARG A 410 -15.10 -13.78 -30.44
N LEU A 411 -16.19 -13.16 -30.01
CA LEU A 411 -16.98 -13.61 -28.86
C LEU A 411 -18.23 -14.30 -29.38
N VAL A 412 -18.43 -15.57 -29.02
CA VAL A 412 -19.53 -16.39 -29.53
C VAL A 412 -20.37 -16.87 -28.34
N ASP A 413 -21.66 -16.63 -28.38
CA ASP A 413 -22.60 -17.13 -27.38
C ASP A 413 -22.50 -18.66 -27.26
N ALA A 414 -22.32 -19.13 -26.03
CA ALA A 414 -22.05 -20.53 -25.79
C ALA A 414 -23.26 -21.46 -26.04
N GLU A 415 -24.49 -20.90 -26.00
CA GLU A 415 -25.73 -21.66 -26.20
C GLU A 415 -26.27 -21.50 -27.61
N THR A 416 -26.32 -20.27 -28.16
CA THR A 416 -26.94 -20.00 -29.46
C THR A 416 -25.94 -20.07 -30.60
N GLY A 417 -24.67 -19.82 -30.36
CA GLY A 417 -23.64 -19.73 -31.38
C GLY A 417 -23.61 -18.35 -32.08
N ASP A 418 -24.44 -17.40 -31.64
CA ASP A 418 -24.45 -16.06 -32.20
C ASP A 418 -23.17 -15.30 -31.83
N GLU A 419 -22.67 -14.50 -32.78
CA GLU A 419 -21.46 -13.69 -32.56
C GLU A 419 -21.80 -12.32 -31.96
N LEU A 420 -21.05 -11.93 -30.93
CA LEU A 420 -21.07 -10.57 -30.42
C LEU A 420 -20.03 -9.73 -31.18
N THR A 421 -20.48 -9.13 -32.29
CA THR A 421 -19.60 -8.41 -33.20
C THR A 421 -19.29 -7.00 -32.69
N PRO A 422 -18.02 -6.57 -32.68
CA PRO A 422 -17.65 -5.18 -32.40
C PRO A 422 -18.20 -4.23 -33.47
N PRO A 423 -18.55 -2.97 -33.10
CA PRO A 423 -19.04 -1.98 -34.07
C PRO A 423 -18.06 -1.66 -35.20
N GLU A 424 -16.77 -1.81 -34.93
CA GLU A 424 -15.66 -1.52 -35.87
C GLU A 424 -15.33 -2.70 -36.80
N GLY A 425 -16.01 -3.84 -36.65
CA GLY A 425 -15.76 -5.04 -37.42
C GLY A 425 -14.90 -6.07 -36.74
N GLU A 426 -14.23 -6.91 -37.50
CA GLU A 426 -13.38 -7.99 -37.02
C GLU A 426 -12.15 -7.44 -36.26
N VAL A 427 -11.83 -8.05 -35.13
CA VAL A 427 -10.66 -7.70 -34.31
C VAL A 427 -9.50 -8.61 -34.68
N LEU A 428 -8.43 -8.02 -35.20
CA LEU A 428 -7.22 -8.70 -35.62
C LEU A 428 -6.03 -8.21 -34.78
N PHE A 429 -5.25 -9.15 -34.25
CA PHE A 429 -4.00 -8.89 -33.54
C PHE A 429 -2.79 -9.34 -34.36
N GLY A 430 -1.68 -8.70 -34.17
CA GLY A 430 -0.44 -9.07 -34.85
C GLY A 430 0.20 -7.93 -35.64
N PRO A 431 1.14 -8.22 -36.52
CA PRO A 431 1.46 -9.57 -37.06
C PRO A 431 2.22 -10.49 -36.10
N VAL A 432 1.99 -11.81 -36.23
CA VAL A 432 2.71 -12.88 -35.57
C VAL A 432 3.55 -13.63 -36.63
N TYR A 433 4.82 -13.79 -36.40
CA TYR A 433 5.72 -14.47 -37.35
C TYR A 433 5.95 -15.93 -36.91
N ILE A 434 5.68 -16.91 -37.77
CA ILE A 434 5.90 -18.33 -37.56
C ILE A 434 7.01 -18.83 -38.49
N GLY A 435 7.98 -19.60 -37.93
CA GLY A 435 9.11 -20.14 -38.64
C GLY A 435 10.43 -19.47 -38.29
N GLU A 436 11.56 -20.04 -38.75
CA GLU A 436 12.90 -19.48 -38.54
C GLU A 436 13.03 -18.16 -39.30
N ARG A 437 13.50 -17.13 -38.58
CA ARG A 437 13.99 -15.88 -39.19
C ARG A 437 15.28 -16.12 -39.92
#